data_6a88ccf88de6434ec1edb54b2f1f7705
#
_entry.id   6a88ccf88de6434ec1edb54b2f1f7705
#
_cell.length_a   1.000
_cell.length_b   1.000
_cell.length_c   1.000
_cell.angle_alpha   90.00
_cell.angle_beta   90.00
_cell.angle_gamma   90.00
#
_symmetry.space_group_name_H-M   'P 1'
#
loop_
_entity.id
_entity.type
_entity.pdbx_description
1 polymer ?
#
loop_
_entity_poly.entity_id
_entity_poly.type
_entity_poly.pdbx_seq_one_letter_code
_entity_poly.pdbx_strand_id
1 'polypeptide(L)'
;QREEFNTPNTVLVRHAEGAADAAEKLGNKFPMILKTSTGSRGVGVMWIESLKSLHSIIQLLYREDEYVDIILQEYIKTDYDVRVIVVAGQILGAMKRPVISDDFRSNVSQGSEPEVHELTELERSESIRAAKAVDGMMVGVDFIPSKNRDKDRPFLIEVNSTPGLMGVEAVFNNAASKPLIKDQKRSITKEILSMFMNRSNW
;
A
#
# COMPACT_ATOMS: atom_id res chain seq x y z
N GLN A 1 -20.71 9.62 -5.57
CA GLN A 1 -20.16 10.07 -4.27
C GLN A 1 -18.68 9.75 -4.27
N ARG A 2 -17.82 10.74 -3.96
CA ARG A 2 -16.39 10.46 -3.73
C ARG A 2 -16.27 9.75 -2.38
N GLU A 3 -15.66 8.59 -2.38
CA GLU A 3 -15.30 7.87 -1.16
C GLU A 3 -14.19 8.64 -0.45
N GLU A 4 -14.42 9.01 0.80
CA GLU A 4 -13.42 9.68 1.63
C GLU A 4 -12.63 8.64 2.41
N PHE A 5 -11.37 8.42 2.02
CA PHE A 5 -10.41 7.61 2.76
C PHE A 5 -9.47 8.51 3.55
N ASN A 6 -8.96 7.98 4.67
CA ASN A 6 -7.83 8.59 5.33
C ASN A 6 -6.57 8.23 4.52
N THR A 7 -5.98 9.21 3.84
CA THR A 7 -4.78 9.07 3.01
C THR A 7 -3.72 10.06 3.47
N PRO A 8 -2.43 9.77 3.31
CA PRO A 8 -1.41 10.78 3.49
C PRO A 8 -1.68 12.00 2.59
N ASN A 9 -1.40 13.20 3.08
CA ASN A 9 -1.53 14.42 2.27
C ASN A 9 -0.69 14.28 1.00
N THR A 10 -1.29 14.55 -0.14
CA THR A 10 -0.71 14.24 -1.45
C THR A 10 -0.93 15.37 -2.41
N VAL A 11 0.10 15.74 -3.17
CA VAL A 11 0.06 16.78 -4.20
C VAL A 11 0.61 16.21 -5.51
N LEU A 12 -0.12 16.42 -6.61
CA LEU A 12 0.35 16.10 -7.95
C LEU A 12 1.24 17.25 -8.45
N VAL A 13 2.45 16.92 -8.90
CA VAL A 13 3.41 17.83 -9.52
C VAL A 13 3.44 17.56 -11.01
N ARG A 14 3.12 18.56 -11.82
CA ARG A 14 3.03 18.44 -13.28
C ARG A 14 4.14 19.15 -14.03
N HIS A 15 4.96 19.93 -13.33
CA HIS A 15 6.03 20.72 -13.93
C HIS A 15 7.14 20.88 -12.89
N ALA A 16 8.38 20.97 -13.34
CA ALA A 16 9.53 21.10 -12.45
C ALA A 16 9.45 22.35 -11.53
N GLU A 17 8.88 23.44 -12.05
CA GLU A 17 8.69 24.69 -11.30
C GLU A 17 7.68 24.57 -10.16
N GLY A 18 6.75 23.61 -10.24
CA GLY A 18 5.73 23.36 -9.23
C GLY A 18 6.24 22.62 -7.98
N ALA A 19 7.52 22.22 -7.94
CA ALA A 19 8.09 21.46 -6.83
C ALA A 19 8.03 22.21 -5.49
N ALA A 20 8.37 23.49 -5.49
CA ALA A 20 8.35 24.32 -4.27
C ALA A 20 6.92 24.52 -3.75
N ASP A 21 5.97 24.82 -4.64
CA ASP A 21 4.56 25.01 -4.30
C ASP A 21 3.94 23.70 -3.75
N ALA A 22 4.33 22.55 -4.31
CA ALA A 22 3.88 21.26 -3.83
C ALA A 22 4.40 20.97 -2.42
N ALA A 23 5.67 21.25 -2.15
CA ALA A 23 6.25 21.10 -0.82
C ALA A 23 5.61 22.06 0.19
N GLU A 24 5.33 23.30 -0.21
CA GLU A 24 4.63 24.30 0.63
C GLU A 24 3.21 23.83 0.99
N LYS A 25 2.45 23.29 0.04
CA LYS A 25 1.12 22.70 0.29
C LYS A 25 1.15 21.56 1.29
N LEU A 26 2.27 20.83 1.38
CA LEU A 26 2.52 19.81 2.40
C LEU A 26 3.18 20.38 3.67
N GLY A 27 3.23 21.72 3.81
CA GLY A 27 3.76 22.42 4.97
C GLY A 27 5.28 22.38 5.10
N ASN A 28 6.00 22.08 4.03
CA ASN A 28 7.47 21.94 3.98
C ASN A 28 8.02 20.96 5.05
N LYS A 29 7.22 19.93 5.40
CA LYS A 29 7.58 18.92 6.40
C LYS A 29 8.36 17.78 5.75
N PHE A 30 9.67 17.86 5.80
CA PHE A 30 10.55 16.79 5.34
C PHE A 30 10.81 15.76 6.47
N PRO A 31 11.07 14.49 6.12
CA PRO A 31 11.12 13.93 4.77
C PRO A 31 9.74 13.80 4.11
N MET A 32 9.74 13.78 2.77
CA MET A 32 8.56 13.50 1.95
C MET A 32 8.81 12.29 1.05
N ILE A 33 7.75 11.70 0.52
CA ILE A 33 7.83 10.61 -0.45
C ILE A 33 7.46 11.15 -1.83
N LEU A 34 8.36 10.97 -2.80
CA LEU A 34 8.08 11.24 -4.21
C LEU A 34 7.80 9.92 -4.90
N LYS A 35 6.74 9.87 -5.70
CA LYS A 35 6.34 8.70 -6.50
C LYS A 35 6.15 9.12 -7.95
N THR A 36 6.63 8.30 -8.89
CA THR A 36 6.29 8.43 -10.31
C THR A 36 5.13 7.52 -10.65
N SER A 37 4.29 7.93 -11.62
CA SER A 37 3.14 7.13 -12.09
C SER A 37 3.57 5.83 -12.79
N THR A 38 4.79 5.81 -13.32
CA THR A 38 5.39 4.66 -13.98
C THR A 38 6.36 3.97 -13.03
N GLY A 39 5.97 2.80 -12.53
CA GLY A 39 6.81 2.02 -11.65
C GLY A 39 6.04 0.91 -10.97
N SER A 40 6.73 -0.14 -10.58
CA SER A 40 6.17 -1.26 -9.81
C SER A 40 7.19 -1.75 -8.79
N ARG A 41 6.72 -2.40 -7.74
CA ARG A 41 7.57 -3.02 -6.70
C ARG A 41 8.51 -2.02 -5.99
N GLY A 42 8.08 -0.76 -5.83
CA GLY A 42 8.88 0.29 -5.19
C GLY A 42 9.90 0.99 -6.10
N VAL A 43 10.00 0.60 -7.38
CA VAL A 43 10.72 1.37 -8.38
C VAL A 43 9.93 2.65 -8.66
N GLY A 44 10.62 3.83 -8.63
CA GLY A 44 9.96 5.13 -8.77
C GLY A 44 9.44 5.74 -7.47
N VAL A 45 9.74 5.12 -6.31
CA VAL A 45 9.48 5.70 -4.98
C VAL A 45 10.78 6.21 -4.38
N MET A 46 10.84 7.49 -4.04
CA MET A 46 12.06 8.17 -3.61
C MET A 46 11.84 8.92 -2.30
N TRP A 47 12.87 8.89 -1.46
CA TRP A 47 12.94 9.61 -0.21
C TRP A 47 13.48 11.02 -0.44
N ILE A 48 12.75 12.03 -0.01
CA ILE A 48 13.08 13.44 -0.20
C ILE A 48 13.34 14.08 1.14
N GLU A 49 14.60 14.44 1.40
CA GLU A 49 15.01 15.00 2.70
C GLU A 49 14.96 16.53 2.75
N SER A 50 14.90 17.20 1.60
CA SER A 50 14.94 18.65 1.55
C SER A 50 14.37 19.20 0.24
N LEU A 51 14.02 20.47 0.23
CA LEU A 51 13.59 21.17 -0.99
C LEU A 51 14.69 21.13 -2.08
N LYS A 52 15.98 21.17 -1.69
CA LYS A 52 17.10 21.08 -2.66
C LYS A 52 17.14 19.73 -3.35
N SER A 53 17.00 18.63 -2.59
CA SER A 53 16.96 17.28 -3.18
C SER A 53 15.70 17.09 -4.04
N LEU A 54 14.56 17.64 -3.61
CA LEU A 54 13.31 17.63 -4.41
C LEU A 54 13.52 18.29 -5.78
N HIS A 55 14.06 19.50 -5.82
CA HIS A 55 14.35 20.20 -7.08
C HIS A 55 15.26 19.41 -8.01
N SER A 56 16.37 18.89 -7.47
CA SER A 56 17.34 18.14 -8.28
C SER A 56 16.72 16.88 -8.90
N ILE A 57 15.93 16.14 -8.11
CA ILE A 57 15.29 14.90 -8.56
C ILE A 57 14.19 15.21 -9.59
N ILE A 58 13.35 16.21 -9.36
CA ILE A 58 12.28 16.59 -10.28
C ILE A 58 12.87 17.07 -11.62
N GLN A 59 13.92 17.88 -11.60
CA GLN A 59 14.61 18.31 -12.82
C GLN A 59 15.17 17.12 -13.61
N LEU A 60 15.73 16.12 -12.94
CA LEU A 60 16.23 14.91 -13.58
C LEU A 60 15.07 14.11 -14.21
N LEU A 61 13.99 13.90 -13.48
CA LEU A 61 12.83 13.14 -13.97
C LEU A 61 12.19 13.79 -15.19
N TYR A 62 11.95 15.11 -15.17
CA TYR A 62 11.37 15.82 -16.32
C TYR A 62 12.34 15.95 -17.50
N ARG A 63 13.65 15.88 -17.28
CA ARG A 63 14.62 15.80 -18.38
C ARG A 63 14.54 14.46 -19.11
N GLU A 64 14.29 13.36 -18.39
CA GLU A 64 14.17 12.01 -18.98
C GLU A 64 12.79 11.77 -19.63
N ASP A 65 11.74 12.31 -19.00
CA ASP A 65 10.37 12.22 -19.49
C ASP A 65 9.56 13.48 -19.11
N GLU A 66 9.28 14.36 -20.06
CA GLU A 66 8.56 15.61 -19.83
C GLU A 66 7.08 15.43 -19.45
N TYR A 67 6.54 14.22 -19.67
CA TYR A 67 5.14 13.86 -19.36
C TYR A 67 5.00 13.01 -18.10
N VAL A 68 6.08 12.82 -17.35
CA VAL A 68 6.00 12.02 -16.12
C VAL A 68 5.08 12.67 -15.09
N ASP A 69 4.08 11.92 -14.64
CA ASP A 69 3.27 12.32 -13.49
C ASP A 69 4.02 12.03 -12.20
N ILE A 70 4.22 13.06 -11.40
CA ILE A 70 4.91 12.97 -10.11
C ILE A 70 3.93 13.26 -8.99
N ILE A 71 3.91 12.41 -7.99
CA ILE A 71 3.17 12.57 -6.76
C ILE A 71 4.16 12.87 -5.64
N LEU A 72 3.97 14.00 -4.95
CA LEU A 72 4.65 14.32 -3.71
C LEU A 72 3.69 14.07 -2.54
N GLN A 73 4.11 13.28 -1.56
CA GLN A 73 3.28 12.81 -0.46
C GLN A 73 3.99 13.01 0.87
N GLU A 74 3.25 13.36 1.92
CA GLU A 74 3.80 13.39 3.27
C GLU A 74 4.27 11.98 3.69
N TYR A 75 5.34 11.93 4.45
CA TYR A 75 5.82 10.69 5.04
C TYR A 75 5.12 10.39 6.35
N ILE A 76 4.47 9.23 6.40
CA ILE A 76 3.89 8.70 7.64
C ILE A 76 4.91 7.75 8.27
N LYS A 77 5.47 8.15 9.42
CA LYS A 77 6.42 7.31 10.14
C LYS A 77 5.72 6.07 10.68
N THR A 78 6.26 4.91 10.31
CA THR A 78 5.75 3.60 10.72
C THR A 78 6.87 2.58 10.80
N ASP A 79 6.68 1.54 11.59
CA ASP A 79 7.59 0.38 11.66
C ASP A 79 7.17 -0.72 10.68
N TYR A 80 5.96 -0.64 10.13
CA TYR A 80 5.43 -1.60 9.15
C TYR A 80 4.24 -1.03 8.40
N ASP A 81 3.97 -1.59 7.24
CA ASP A 81 2.70 -1.43 6.56
C ASP A 81 1.93 -2.77 6.52
N VAL A 82 0.69 -2.72 6.06
CA VAL A 82 -0.19 -3.89 5.93
C VAL A 82 -0.68 -4.00 4.50
N ARG A 83 -0.56 -5.19 3.92
CA ARG A 83 -1.23 -5.57 2.67
C ARG A 83 -2.37 -6.51 2.96
N VAL A 84 -3.57 -6.14 2.52
CA VAL A 84 -4.78 -6.97 2.59
C VAL A 84 -5.13 -7.45 1.18
N ILE A 85 -5.34 -8.74 1.00
CA ILE A 85 -5.86 -9.28 -0.25
C ILE A 85 -7.37 -9.40 -0.13
N VAL A 86 -8.09 -8.68 -1.00
CA VAL A 86 -9.54 -8.71 -1.11
C VAL A 86 -9.91 -9.40 -2.42
N VAL A 87 -10.80 -10.38 -2.35
CA VAL A 87 -11.30 -11.14 -3.50
C VAL A 87 -12.83 -11.18 -3.44
N ALA A 88 -13.49 -10.72 -4.48
CA ALA A 88 -14.95 -10.67 -4.57
C ALA A 88 -15.61 -10.10 -3.29
N GLY A 89 -15.07 -8.99 -2.77
CA GLY A 89 -15.52 -8.32 -1.55
C GLY A 89 -15.23 -9.02 -0.24
N GLN A 90 -14.50 -10.11 -0.27
CA GLN A 90 -14.12 -10.88 0.92
C GLN A 90 -12.61 -10.77 1.15
N ILE A 91 -12.22 -10.73 2.41
CA ILE A 91 -10.80 -10.72 2.76
C ILE A 91 -10.25 -12.14 2.71
N LEU A 92 -9.32 -12.37 1.80
CA LEU A 92 -8.54 -13.61 1.72
C LEU A 92 -7.53 -13.69 2.86
N GLY A 93 -6.87 -12.57 3.16
CA GLY A 93 -5.90 -12.47 4.23
C GLY A 93 -5.17 -11.14 4.28
N ALA A 94 -4.42 -10.95 5.37
CA ALA A 94 -3.62 -9.75 5.58
C ALA A 94 -2.21 -10.11 6.07
N MET A 95 -1.22 -9.38 5.57
CA MET A 95 0.17 -9.52 6.00
C MET A 95 0.73 -8.16 6.43
N LYS A 96 1.47 -8.19 7.52
CA LYS A 96 2.31 -7.10 7.98
C LYS A 96 3.66 -7.21 7.27
N ARG A 97 4.17 -6.10 6.74
CA ARG A 97 5.47 -6.00 6.09
C ARG A 97 6.34 -5.04 6.89
N PRO A 98 7.31 -5.53 7.67
CA PRO A 98 8.22 -4.67 8.42
C PRO A 98 9.03 -3.76 7.50
N VAL A 99 9.24 -2.51 7.93
CA VAL A 99 10.22 -1.60 7.32
C VAL A 99 11.62 -2.04 7.73
N ILE A 100 12.51 -2.21 6.75
CA ILE A 100 13.91 -2.58 7.02
C ILE A 100 14.68 -1.32 7.42
N SER A 101 15.58 -1.42 8.39
CA SER A 101 16.27 -0.28 9.02
C SER A 101 16.96 0.69 8.05
N ASP A 102 17.37 0.22 6.87
CA ASP A 102 18.09 1.00 5.87
C ASP A 102 17.24 1.37 4.65
N ASP A 103 15.95 1.01 4.64
CA ASP A 103 15.02 1.37 3.57
C ASP A 103 13.67 1.78 4.17
N PHE A 104 13.14 2.92 3.73
CA PHE A 104 11.81 3.40 4.14
C PHE A 104 10.65 2.60 3.50
N ARG A 105 10.96 1.71 2.55
CA ARG A 105 10.01 0.87 1.83
C ARG A 105 9.86 -0.48 2.51
N SER A 106 8.63 -0.96 2.64
CA SER A 106 8.28 -2.23 3.30
C SER A 106 8.04 -3.39 2.32
N ASN A 107 8.64 -3.34 1.12
CA ASN A 107 8.40 -4.34 0.10
C ASN A 107 9.05 -5.69 0.40
N VAL A 108 8.26 -6.77 0.38
CA VAL A 108 8.74 -8.17 0.51
C VAL A 108 9.80 -8.50 -0.55
N SER A 109 9.71 -7.91 -1.76
CA SER A 109 10.72 -8.08 -2.81
C SER A 109 12.10 -7.53 -2.46
N GLN A 110 12.21 -6.75 -1.39
CA GLN A 110 13.46 -6.16 -0.89
C GLN A 110 13.97 -6.83 0.39
N GLY A 111 13.41 -8.00 0.76
CA GLY A 111 13.92 -8.84 1.83
C GLY A 111 13.20 -8.69 3.16
N SER A 112 12.08 -7.96 3.26
CA SER A 112 11.27 -7.99 4.47
C SER A 112 10.59 -9.35 4.61
N GLU A 113 10.65 -9.95 5.79
CA GLU A 113 9.91 -11.17 6.10
C GLU A 113 8.49 -10.78 6.52
N PRO A 114 7.45 -11.15 5.74
CA PRO A 114 6.08 -10.80 6.08
C PRO A 114 5.58 -11.66 7.25
N GLU A 115 4.74 -11.05 8.07
CA GLU A 115 4.06 -11.71 9.19
C GLU A 115 2.54 -11.67 8.99
N VAL A 116 1.80 -12.61 9.63
CA VAL A 116 0.32 -12.53 9.66
C VAL A 116 -0.10 -11.27 10.40
N HIS A 117 -1.03 -10.52 9.80
CA HIS A 117 -1.66 -9.38 10.45
C HIS A 117 -3.12 -9.68 10.79
N GLU A 118 -3.46 -9.55 12.07
CA GLU A 118 -4.85 -9.63 12.54
C GLU A 118 -5.51 -8.26 12.35
N LEU A 119 -6.46 -8.19 11.43
CA LEU A 119 -7.19 -6.96 11.11
C LEU A 119 -8.20 -6.63 12.22
N THR A 120 -8.23 -5.35 12.62
CA THR A 120 -9.38 -4.83 13.37
C THR A 120 -10.62 -4.72 12.46
N GLU A 121 -11.81 -4.57 13.04
CA GLU A 121 -13.02 -4.37 12.26
C GLU A 121 -12.96 -3.11 11.39
N LEU A 122 -12.30 -2.06 11.88
CA LEU A 122 -12.11 -0.82 11.14
C LEU A 122 -11.17 -1.03 9.93
N GLU A 123 -10.03 -1.68 10.12
CA GLU A 123 -9.10 -2.01 9.03
C GLU A 123 -9.74 -2.93 7.99
N ARG A 124 -10.56 -3.90 8.46
CA ARG A 124 -11.34 -4.80 7.60
C ARG A 124 -12.32 -4.03 6.73
N SER A 125 -13.15 -3.19 7.36
CA SER A 125 -14.16 -2.40 6.66
C SER A 125 -13.55 -1.43 5.65
N GLU A 126 -12.46 -0.74 6.02
CA GLU A 126 -11.75 0.17 5.13
C GLU A 126 -11.12 -0.55 3.92
N SER A 127 -10.58 -1.75 4.13
CA SER A 127 -10.01 -2.55 3.04
C SER A 127 -11.06 -3.01 2.03
N ILE A 128 -12.22 -3.48 2.50
CA ILE A 128 -13.34 -3.88 1.63
C ILE A 128 -13.89 -2.66 0.90
N ARG A 129 -14.04 -1.52 1.59
CA ARG A 129 -14.50 -0.28 1.00
C ARG A 129 -13.55 0.24 -0.08
N ALA A 130 -12.23 0.15 0.14
CA ALA A 130 -11.21 0.53 -0.83
C ALA A 130 -11.26 -0.34 -2.09
N ALA A 131 -11.40 -1.68 -1.92
CA ALA A 131 -11.58 -2.60 -3.04
C ALA A 131 -12.82 -2.27 -3.87
N LYS A 132 -13.92 -1.96 -3.21
CA LYS A 132 -15.19 -1.58 -3.85
C LYS A 132 -15.10 -0.24 -4.59
N ALA A 133 -14.38 0.73 -4.03
CA ALA A 133 -14.23 2.05 -4.63
C ALA A 133 -13.52 2.02 -5.99
N VAL A 134 -12.70 1.00 -6.25
CA VAL A 134 -12.01 0.77 -7.53
C VAL A 134 -12.67 -0.32 -8.38
N ASP A 135 -13.83 -0.83 -7.98
CA ASP A 135 -14.54 -1.94 -8.64
C ASP A 135 -13.63 -3.16 -8.87
N GLY A 136 -12.78 -3.43 -7.88
CA GLY A 136 -11.71 -4.42 -8.03
C GLY A 136 -12.12 -5.81 -7.55
N MET A 137 -12.28 -6.77 -8.46
CA MET A 137 -12.65 -8.16 -8.14
C MET A 137 -11.58 -8.91 -7.34
N MET A 138 -10.30 -8.61 -7.58
CA MET A 138 -9.18 -9.08 -6.77
C MET A 138 -8.16 -7.94 -6.67
N VAL A 139 -7.91 -7.46 -5.47
CA VAL A 139 -7.01 -6.35 -5.22
C VAL A 139 -6.14 -6.57 -3.99
N GLY A 140 -4.98 -5.94 -4.00
CA GLY A 140 -4.17 -5.74 -2.81
C GLY A 140 -4.39 -4.32 -2.29
N VAL A 141 -4.87 -4.19 -1.07
CA VAL A 141 -5.05 -2.91 -0.39
C VAL A 141 -3.89 -2.72 0.57
N ASP A 142 -3.11 -1.67 0.37
CA ASP A 142 -1.95 -1.33 1.19
C ASP A 142 -2.29 -0.14 2.09
N PHE A 143 -2.05 -0.28 3.38
CA PHE A 143 -2.27 0.80 4.34
C PHE A 143 -1.22 0.80 5.46
N ILE A 144 -1.02 1.99 6.05
CA ILE A 144 -0.28 2.15 7.31
C ILE A 144 -1.31 2.19 8.43
N PRO A 145 -1.21 1.29 9.44
CA PRO A 145 -2.11 1.32 10.59
C PRO A 145 -2.01 2.63 11.36
N SER A 146 -3.13 3.10 11.90
CA SER A 146 -3.13 4.21 12.83
C SER A 146 -2.54 3.78 14.18
N LYS A 147 -2.14 4.75 15.01
CA LYS A 147 -1.65 4.46 16.37
C LYS A 147 -2.72 3.81 17.26
N ASN A 148 -3.97 4.20 17.05
CA ASN A 148 -5.12 3.62 17.73
C ASN A 148 -5.99 2.88 16.71
N ARG A 149 -5.61 1.65 16.41
CA ARG A 149 -6.18 0.83 15.35
C ARG A 149 -7.68 0.58 15.46
N ASP A 150 -8.23 0.62 16.67
CA ASP A 150 -9.66 0.36 16.91
C ASP A 150 -10.54 1.60 16.74
N LYS A 151 -9.94 2.81 16.79
CA LYS A 151 -10.68 4.07 16.76
C LYS A 151 -10.38 4.92 15.54
N ASP A 152 -9.13 4.88 15.06
CA ASP A 152 -8.66 5.76 14.00
C ASP A 152 -8.49 4.97 12.71
N ARG A 153 -8.99 5.53 11.60
CA ARG A 153 -8.87 4.90 10.28
C ARG A 153 -7.41 4.76 9.87
N PRO A 154 -7.01 3.63 9.25
CA PRO A 154 -5.67 3.47 8.71
C PRO A 154 -5.42 4.45 7.56
N PHE A 155 -4.16 4.78 7.30
CA PHE A 155 -3.77 5.58 6.14
C PHE A 155 -3.71 4.68 4.90
N LEU A 156 -4.68 4.79 4.00
CA LEU A 156 -4.69 4.09 2.72
C LEU A 156 -3.56 4.63 1.84
N ILE A 157 -2.69 3.75 1.39
CA ILE A 157 -1.53 4.09 0.55
C ILE A 157 -1.78 3.81 -0.92
N GLU A 158 -2.24 2.59 -1.24
CA GLU A 158 -2.53 2.20 -2.62
C GLU A 158 -3.52 1.03 -2.69
N VAL A 159 -4.15 0.86 -3.86
CA VAL A 159 -4.95 -0.31 -4.21
C VAL A 159 -4.41 -0.89 -5.51
N ASN A 160 -3.88 -2.10 -5.45
CA ASN A 160 -3.26 -2.79 -6.57
C ASN A 160 -4.22 -3.77 -7.22
N SER A 161 -4.47 -3.64 -8.53
CA SER A 161 -5.33 -4.55 -9.30
C SER A 161 -4.68 -5.91 -9.62
N THR A 162 -3.36 -6.01 -9.51
CA THR A 162 -2.60 -7.24 -9.75
C THR A 162 -1.63 -7.51 -8.59
N PRO A 163 -2.17 -7.82 -7.40
CA PRO A 163 -1.33 -7.99 -6.22
C PRO A 163 -0.46 -9.24 -6.32
N GLY A 164 0.81 -9.13 -5.90
CA GLY A 164 1.65 -10.31 -5.71
C GLY A 164 1.12 -11.17 -4.55
N LEU A 165 0.89 -12.45 -4.79
CA LEU A 165 0.32 -13.38 -3.80
C LEU A 165 1.37 -14.15 -3.00
N MET A 166 2.63 -14.18 -3.44
CA MET A 166 3.68 -15.00 -2.81
C MET A 166 3.89 -14.70 -1.32
N GLY A 167 3.90 -13.42 -0.94
CA GLY A 167 4.06 -13.04 0.47
C GLY A 167 2.88 -13.50 1.33
N VAL A 168 1.65 -13.38 0.82
CA VAL A 168 0.44 -13.86 1.50
C VAL A 168 0.46 -15.38 1.62
N GLU A 169 0.85 -16.09 0.56
CA GLU A 169 0.94 -17.55 0.56
C GLU A 169 1.97 -18.07 1.57
N ALA A 170 3.14 -17.44 1.62
CA ALA A 170 4.19 -17.79 2.59
C ALA A 170 3.70 -17.61 4.03
N VAL A 171 3.07 -16.47 4.33
CA VAL A 171 2.53 -16.16 5.65
C VAL A 171 1.42 -17.14 6.06
N PHE A 172 0.49 -17.45 5.16
CA PHE A 172 -0.60 -18.39 5.47
C PHE A 172 -0.13 -19.82 5.61
N ASN A 173 0.86 -20.25 4.85
CA ASN A 173 1.44 -21.58 5.00
C ASN A 173 2.25 -21.72 6.31
N ASN A 174 2.89 -20.63 6.77
CA ASN A 174 3.60 -20.62 8.05
C ASN A 174 2.64 -20.47 9.25
N ALA A 175 1.53 -19.76 9.11
CA ALA A 175 0.51 -19.62 10.15
C ALA A 175 -0.35 -20.88 10.34
N ALA A 176 -0.39 -21.78 9.35
CA ALA A 176 -0.98 -23.11 9.50
C ALA A 176 -0.27 -23.99 10.54
N SER A 177 0.86 -23.55 11.09
CA SER A 177 1.48 -24.14 12.28
C SER A 177 0.78 -23.80 13.60
N LYS A 178 -0.22 -22.92 13.64
CA LYS A 178 -1.15 -22.77 14.77
C LYS A 178 -2.39 -23.67 14.57
N PRO A 179 -2.82 -24.44 15.59
CA PRO A 179 -3.67 -25.61 15.43
C PRO A 179 -5.15 -25.26 15.28
N LEU A 180 -5.58 -24.75 14.14
CA LEU A 180 -6.99 -24.73 13.79
C LEU A 180 -7.40 -25.86 12.84
N ILE A 181 -6.50 -26.46 12.09
CA ILE A 181 -6.70 -27.74 11.37
C ILE A 181 -5.29 -28.28 11.04
N LYS A 182 -4.84 -29.31 11.81
CA LYS A 182 -3.71 -30.14 11.42
C LYS A 182 -4.05 -30.80 10.07
N ASP A 183 -3.16 -30.70 9.08
CA ASP A 183 -3.07 -31.51 7.88
C ASP A 183 -3.53 -30.94 6.53
N GLN A 184 -3.85 -29.66 6.37
CA GLN A 184 -4.03 -29.13 5.02
C GLN A 184 -3.23 -27.83 4.81
N LYS A 185 -2.20 -27.88 3.96
CA LYS A 185 -1.63 -26.68 3.35
C LYS A 185 -2.76 -25.92 2.66
N ARG A 186 -3.04 -24.72 3.13
CA ARG A 186 -4.06 -23.84 2.57
C ARG A 186 -3.67 -23.48 1.14
N SER A 187 -4.44 -23.91 0.15
CA SER A 187 -4.20 -23.51 -1.23
C SER A 187 -4.91 -22.20 -1.50
N ILE A 188 -4.18 -21.09 -1.51
CA ILE A 188 -4.71 -19.76 -1.84
C ILE A 188 -5.45 -19.78 -3.17
N THR A 189 -4.94 -20.51 -4.17
CA THR A 189 -5.62 -20.64 -5.47
C THR A 189 -7.01 -21.27 -5.34
N LYS A 190 -7.15 -22.32 -4.54
CA LYS A 190 -8.46 -22.95 -4.30
C LYS A 190 -9.41 -22.01 -3.57
N GLU A 191 -8.94 -21.23 -2.61
CA GLU A 191 -9.75 -20.26 -1.88
C GLU A 191 -10.21 -19.12 -2.80
N ILE A 192 -9.31 -18.56 -3.61
CA ILE A 192 -9.65 -17.56 -4.61
C ILE A 192 -10.75 -18.07 -5.54
N LEU A 193 -10.59 -19.28 -6.09
CA LEU A 193 -11.61 -19.90 -6.95
C LEU A 193 -12.94 -20.09 -6.21
N SER A 194 -12.91 -20.55 -4.96
CA SER A 194 -14.10 -20.69 -4.13
C SER A 194 -14.81 -19.36 -3.89
N MET A 195 -14.06 -18.28 -3.61
CA MET A 195 -14.63 -16.95 -3.42
C MET A 195 -15.29 -16.42 -4.70
N PHE A 196 -14.69 -16.64 -5.88
CA PHE A 196 -15.31 -16.30 -7.16
C PHE A 196 -16.58 -17.09 -7.46
N MET A 197 -16.61 -18.38 -7.12
CA MET A 197 -17.76 -19.24 -7.37
C MET A 197 -18.93 -18.96 -6.42
N ASN A 198 -18.64 -18.58 -5.20
CA ASN A 198 -19.64 -18.31 -4.16
C ASN A 198 -20.11 -16.85 -4.11
N ARG A 199 -19.75 -16.03 -5.10
CA ARG A 199 -20.20 -14.65 -5.14
C ARG A 199 -21.72 -14.59 -5.35
N SER A 200 -22.43 -14.32 -4.28
CA SER A 200 -23.78 -13.79 -4.31
C SER A 200 -23.69 -12.32 -3.93
N ASN A 201 -23.92 -11.42 -4.91
CA ASN A 201 -24.00 -9.96 -4.74
C ASN A 201 -22.68 -9.25 -4.40
N TRP A 202 -21.84 -9.15 -5.40
CA TRP A 202 -20.81 -8.10 -5.47
C TRP A 202 -21.39 -6.81 -6.04
#